data_a61b2720117ebe08b018912b15186dfe
#
_entry.id   a61b2720117ebe08b018912b15186dfe
#
_cell.length_a   1.000
_cell.length_b   1.000
_cell.length_c   1.000
_cell.angle_alpha   90.00
_cell.angle_beta   90.00
_cell.angle_gamma   90.00
#
_symmetry.space_group_name_H-M   'P 1'
#
loop_
_entity.id
_entity.type
_entity.pdbx_description
1 polymer ?
#
loop_
_entity_poly.entity_id
_entity_poly.type
_entity_poly.pdbx_seq_one_letter_code
_entity_poly.pdbx_strand_id
1 'polypeptide(L)'
;LIATSIVIPAYNEASRLHDGFARLSPVLDQLGRDETEVIIVDDGSSDATMDVARELYGTLASALFLRQPENRGKGAAVRLGVSVASAQYVIAADADMSINPKHFPDLVAALADADMVPGSRVDEGHIQYESKVRTIAGKGFSRLARHYSGTTLRDTQCGCKGYRRGPARMLALLGMVDGFAFDVELLFLATQLGLRVTPINVTWDDVPGSSVNLNRHVLGMLGDLRSIKHTRYVNPVVELAPDVDVTAIDTLARQTRMRGLVVARGAENALLVLPRDGAVAGHTIAQSLAGTLRTATLSELAKRTYDAV
;
A
#
# COMPACT_ATOMS: atom_id res chain seq x y z
N LEU A 1 17.69 1.20 13.65
CA LEU A 1 17.16 1.10 12.28
C LEU A 1 15.67 0.84 12.34
N ILE A 2 14.85 1.57 11.55
CA ILE A 2 13.41 1.33 11.48
C ILE A 2 13.18 0.01 10.75
N ALA A 3 12.53 -0.95 11.45
CA ALA A 3 12.25 -2.29 10.92
C ALA A 3 10.87 -2.38 10.27
N THR A 4 9.86 -1.68 10.82
CA THR A 4 8.48 -1.72 10.35
C THR A 4 7.91 -0.30 10.19
N SER A 5 7.28 0.00 9.04
CA SER A 5 6.47 1.20 8.82
C SER A 5 4.99 0.82 8.81
N ILE A 6 4.18 1.51 9.61
CA ILE A 6 2.73 1.34 9.65
C ILE A 6 2.09 2.55 8.97
N VAL A 7 1.44 2.33 7.83
CA VAL A 7 0.74 3.37 7.05
C VAL A 7 -0.75 3.36 7.40
N ILE A 8 -1.25 4.47 7.90
CA ILE A 8 -2.63 4.63 8.37
C ILE A 8 -3.30 5.74 7.56
N PRO A 9 -4.10 5.42 6.52
CA PRO A 9 -4.92 6.40 5.84
C PRO A 9 -6.09 6.81 6.73
N ALA A 10 -6.38 8.11 6.80
CA ALA A 10 -7.47 8.65 7.60
C ALA A 10 -8.26 9.72 6.83
N TYR A 11 -9.59 9.66 6.89
CA TYR A 11 -10.48 10.67 6.34
C TYR A 11 -11.72 10.84 7.23
N ASN A 12 -11.81 11.98 7.93
CA ASN A 12 -12.86 12.27 8.91
C ASN A 12 -12.97 11.17 9.98
N GLU A 13 -11.83 10.84 10.59
CA GLU A 13 -11.66 9.77 11.58
C GLU A 13 -11.42 10.28 13.01
N ALA A 14 -11.60 11.59 13.27
CA ALA A 14 -11.30 12.19 14.57
C ALA A 14 -11.93 11.43 15.76
N SER A 15 -13.15 10.93 15.62
CA SER A 15 -13.85 10.20 16.66
C SER A 15 -13.36 8.76 16.89
N ARG A 16 -12.67 8.15 15.90
CA ARG A 16 -12.25 6.74 15.95
C ARG A 16 -10.76 6.54 16.19
N LEU A 17 -9.95 7.58 15.96
CA LEU A 17 -8.50 7.49 16.11
C LEU A 17 -8.06 7.14 17.54
N HIS A 18 -8.79 7.56 18.58
CA HIS A 18 -8.48 7.21 19.97
C HIS A 18 -8.57 5.70 20.22
N ASP A 19 -9.64 5.08 19.76
CA ASP A 19 -9.83 3.63 19.88
C ASP A 19 -8.81 2.87 19.04
N GLY A 20 -8.55 3.33 17.81
CA GLY A 20 -7.52 2.77 16.94
C GLY A 20 -6.13 2.83 17.57
N PHE A 21 -5.75 3.96 18.15
CA PHE A 21 -4.47 4.12 18.84
C PHE A 21 -4.37 3.22 20.09
N ALA A 22 -5.45 3.14 20.88
CA ALA A 22 -5.48 2.30 22.09
C ALA A 22 -5.28 0.81 21.73
N ARG A 23 -5.81 0.36 20.59
CA ARG A 23 -5.60 -1.01 20.08
C ARG A 23 -4.19 -1.22 19.54
N LEU A 24 -3.61 -0.21 18.86
CA LEU A 24 -2.29 -0.30 18.25
C LEU A 24 -1.16 -0.19 19.27
N SER A 25 -1.30 0.64 20.29
CA SER A 25 -0.24 0.99 21.24
C SER A 25 0.45 -0.22 21.88
N PRO A 26 -0.25 -1.28 22.36
CA PRO A 26 0.41 -2.47 22.91
C PRO A 26 1.23 -3.24 21.86
N VAL A 27 0.84 -3.17 20.60
CA VAL A 27 1.54 -3.86 19.50
C VAL A 27 2.80 -3.09 19.09
N LEU A 28 2.80 -1.77 19.20
CA LEU A 28 4.02 -0.97 19.01
C LEU A 28 5.11 -1.37 20.02
N ASP A 29 4.73 -1.73 21.26
CA ASP A 29 5.69 -2.24 22.25
C ASP A 29 6.30 -3.59 21.83
N GLN A 30 5.49 -4.48 21.23
CA GLN A 30 5.93 -5.79 20.72
C GLN A 30 6.83 -5.67 19.48
N LEU A 31 6.55 -4.71 18.59
CA LEU A 31 7.34 -4.46 17.39
C LEU A 31 8.61 -3.64 17.66
N GLY A 32 8.73 -3.07 18.87
CA GLY A 32 9.76 -2.09 19.23
C GLY A 32 9.39 -0.68 18.79
N ARG A 33 8.99 0.19 19.75
CA ARG A 33 8.54 1.57 19.45
C ARG A 33 9.59 2.38 18.69
N ASP A 34 10.85 2.22 19.04
CA ASP A 34 11.97 2.94 18.41
C ASP A 34 12.36 2.36 17.04
N GLU A 35 11.87 1.16 16.71
CA GLU A 35 12.08 0.47 15.45
C GLU A 35 10.84 0.53 14.54
N THR A 36 9.77 1.18 15.01
CA THR A 36 8.51 1.28 14.27
C THR A 36 8.24 2.73 13.87
N GLU A 37 8.08 2.97 12.59
CA GLU A 37 7.62 4.22 12.01
C GLU A 37 6.09 4.17 11.83
N VAL A 38 5.38 5.21 12.26
CA VAL A 38 3.93 5.35 12.02
C VAL A 38 3.69 6.52 11.08
N ILE A 39 3.05 6.26 9.95
CA ILE A 39 2.78 7.25 8.90
C ILE A 39 1.27 7.47 8.81
N ILE A 40 0.81 8.59 9.32
CA ILE A 40 -0.59 9.00 9.21
C ILE A 40 -0.76 9.81 7.93
N VAL A 41 -1.70 9.39 7.08
CA VAL A 41 -2.02 10.10 5.83
C VAL A 41 -3.45 10.58 5.89
N ASP A 42 -3.63 11.87 6.15
CA ASP A 42 -4.93 12.55 6.12
C ASP A 42 -5.32 12.83 4.66
N ASP A 43 -6.40 12.20 4.21
CA ASP A 43 -6.94 12.33 2.87
C ASP A 43 -7.86 13.56 2.72
N GLY A 44 -7.40 14.71 3.20
CA GLY A 44 -8.12 15.98 3.09
C GLY A 44 -9.33 16.09 4.02
N SER A 45 -9.23 15.63 5.26
CA SER A 45 -10.31 15.70 6.26
C SER A 45 -10.79 17.12 6.51
N SER A 46 -12.08 17.26 6.77
CA SER A 46 -12.73 18.52 7.17
C SER A 46 -12.95 18.64 8.69
N ASP A 47 -12.70 17.58 9.43
CA ASP A 47 -12.80 17.52 10.89
C ASP A 47 -11.41 17.63 11.57
N ALA A 48 -11.33 17.37 12.88
CA ALA A 48 -10.11 17.44 13.67
C ALA A 48 -9.18 16.21 13.51
N THR A 49 -9.34 15.38 12.47
CA THR A 49 -8.58 14.13 12.27
C THR A 49 -7.06 14.32 12.43
N MET A 50 -6.49 15.34 11.77
CA MET A 50 -5.04 15.56 11.82
C MET A 50 -4.57 16.04 13.20
N ASP A 51 -5.36 16.86 13.90
CA ASP A 51 -5.00 17.36 15.21
C ASP A 51 -5.02 16.24 16.24
N VAL A 52 -6.07 15.39 16.22
CA VAL A 52 -6.17 14.19 17.06
C VAL A 52 -5.03 13.22 16.74
N ALA A 53 -4.71 13.02 15.46
CA ALA A 53 -3.59 12.16 15.06
C ALA A 53 -2.27 12.65 15.65
N ARG A 54 -1.98 13.95 15.58
CA ARG A 54 -0.76 14.54 16.17
C ARG A 54 -0.71 14.42 17.68
N GLU A 55 -1.84 14.57 18.36
CA GLU A 55 -1.95 14.40 19.81
C GLU A 55 -1.57 12.97 20.21
N LEU A 56 -2.14 11.96 19.53
CA LEU A 56 -1.97 10.55 19.87
C LEU A 56 -0.62 9.99 19.46
N TYR A 57 -0.22 10.22 18.22
CA TYR A 57 0.97 9.61 17.61
C TYR A 57 2.23 10.49 17.69
N GLY A 58 2.07 11.80 17.99
CA GLY A 58 3.18 12.76 18.07
C GLY A 58 4.19 12.48 19.20
N THR A 59 3.84 11.62 20.16
CA THR A 59 4.73 11.14 21.20
C THR A 59 5.69 10.02 20.72
N LEU A 60 5.46 9.44 19.55
CA LEU A 60 6.33 8.43 18.97
C LEU A 60 7.53 9.09 18.30
N ALA A 61 8.74 8.53 18.53
CA ALA A 61 9.98 9.08 17.98
C ALA A 61 10.00 9.12 16.43
N SER A 62 9.27 8.22 15.78
CA SER A 62 9.21 8.07 14.32
C SER A 62 7.78 8.18 13.80
N ALA A 63 7.06 9.26 14.14
CA ALA A 63 5.76 9.56 13.58
C ALA A 63 5.87 10.56 12.41
N LEU A 64 5.23 10.25 11.28
CA LEU A 64 5.15 11.12 10.11
C LEU A 64 3.68 11.44 9.81
N PHE A 65 3.39 12.73 9.60
CA PHE A 65 2.05 13.22 9.30
C PHE A 65 2.03 13.86 7.92
N LEU A 66 1.23 13.26 7.04
CA LEU A 66 1.02 13.74 5.67
C LEU A 66 -0.43 14.16 5.48
N ARG A 67 -0.67 15.19 4.68
CA ARG A 67 -2.03 15.63 4.34
C ARG A 67 -2.14 15.84 2.84
N GLN A 68 -3.19 15.28 2.24
CA GLN A 68 -3.58 15.59 0.87
C GLN A 68 -4.39 16.90 0.85
N PRO A 69 -4.26 17.73 -0.20
CA PRO A 69 -4.98 19.01 -0.29
C PRO A 69 -6.50 18.82 -0.32
N GLU A 70 -6.96 17.69 -0.85
CA GLU A 70 -8.38 17.31 -1.00
C GLU A 70 -8.54 15.80 -0.85
N ASN A 71 -9.77 15.34 -0.64
CA ASN A 71 -10.06 13.90 -0.61
C ASN A 71 -9.85 13.30 -2.00
N ARG A 72 -8.89 12.41 -2.12
CA ARG A 72 -8.60 11.64 -3.34
C ARG A 72 -9.01 10.19 -3.23
N GLY A 73 -9.17 9.69 -2.03
CA GLY A 73 -9.59 8.33 -1.74
C GLY A 73 -8.51 7.48 -1.07
N LYS A 74 -8.95 6.41 -0.43
CA LYS A 74 -8.12 5.52 0.40
C LYS A 74 -6.87 5.00 -0.34
N GLY A 75 -7.02 4.60 -1.62
CA GLY A 75 -5.91 4.11 -2.42
C GLY A 75 -4.81 5.16 -2.63
N ALA A 76 -5.20 6.41 -2.89
CA ALA A 76 -4.26 7.51 -3.03
C ALA A 76 -3.51 7.78 -1.71
N ALA A 77 -4.21 7.78 -0.57
CA ALA A 77 -3.61 7.97 0.74
C ALA A 77 -2.63 6.84 1.10
N VAL A 78 -3.00 5.58 0.87
CA VAL A 78 -2.11 4.43 1.10
C VAL A 78 -0.86 4.53 0.23
N ARG A 79 -0.99 4.82 -1.07
CA ARG A 79 0.16 4.99 -1.98
C ARG A 79 1.09 6.10 -1.52
N LEU A 80 0.54 7.23 -1.07
CA LEU A 80 1.35 8.33 -0.56
C LEU A 80 2.16 7.90 0.67
N GLY A 81 1.53 7.23 1.65
CA GLY A 81 2.23 6.72 2.83
C GLY A 81 3.31 5.69 2.49
N VAL A 82 3.00 4.73 1.61
CA VAL A 82 3.95 3.71 1.14
C VAL A 82 5.14 4.34 0.41
N SER A 83 4.94 5.40 -0.36
CA SER A 83 6.01 6.05 -1.12
C SER A 83 7.10 6.68 -0.23
N VAL A 84 6.76 7.02 1.01
CA VAL A 84 7.69 7.64 1.98
C VAL A 84 8.15 6.67 3.08
N ALA A 85 7.54 5.49 3.19
CA ALA A 85 7.90 4.47 4.18
C ALA A 85 9.38 4.09 4.07
N SER A 86 10.09 4.12 5.22
CA SER A 86 11.54 3.92 5.26
C SER A 86 11.97 2.52 5.69
N ALA A 87 11.09 1.78 6.37
CA ALA A 87 11.37 0.47 6.93
C ALA A 87 11.47 -0.65 5.87
N GLN A 88 12.07 -1.78 6.29
CA GLN A 88 12.14 -2.99 5.46
C GLN A 88 10.75 -3.58 5.20
N TYR A 89 9.87 -3.54 6.19
CA TYR A 89 8.50 -4.04 6.13
C TYR A 89 7.50 -2.88 6.26
N VAL A 90 6.44 -2.93 5.47
CA VAL A 90 5.39 -1.91 5.45
C VAL A 90 4.06 -2.59 5.72
N ILE A 91 3.31 -2.11 6.70
CA ILE A 91 1.94 -2.54 6.99
C ILE A 91 1.00 -1.39 6.66
N ALA A 92 0.02 -1.60 5.80
CA ALA A 92 -1.11 -0.70 5.65
C ALA A 92 -2.26 -1.20 6.52
N ALA A 93 -2.86 -0.32 7.34
CA ALA A 93 -3.96 -0.66 8.23
C ALA A 93 -4.96 0.51 8.34
N ASP A 94 -6.24 0.18 8.58
CA ASP A 94 -7.29 1.18 8.76
C ASP A 94 -7.14 1.93 10.08
N ALA A 95 -7.55 3.20 10.10
CA ALA A 95 -7.40 4.10 11.26
C ALA A 95 -8.15 3.61 12.52
N ASP A 96 -9.23 2.86 12.33
CA ASP A 96 -10.03 2.29 13.42
C ASP A 96 -9.47 0.96 13.97
N MET A 97 -8.42 0.42 13.35
CA MET A 97 -7.84 -0.88 13.71
C MET A 97 -8.90 -1.98 13.85
N SER A 98 -9.90 -1.99 12.97
CA SER A 98 -10.94 -3.04 12.92
C SER A 98 -10.34 -4.43 12.66
N ILE A 99 -9.26 -4.54 11.92
CA ILE A 99 -8.39 -5.73 11.96
C ILE A 99 -7.48 -5.60 13.17
N ASN A 100 -7.57 -6.56 14.08
CA ASN A 100 -6.84 -6.52 15.34
C ASN A 100 -5.33 -6.43 15.11
N PRO A 101 -4.65 -5.38 15.60
CA PRO A 101 -3.20 -5.19 15.40
C PRO A 101 -2.33 -6.30 15.99
N LYS A 102 -2.84 -7.16 16.88
CA LYS A 102 -2.12 -8.35 17.40
C LYS A 102 -1.54 -9.23 16.30
N HIS A 103 -2.08 -9.16 15.07
CA HIS A 103 -1.61 -9.90 13.90
C HIS A 103 -0.45 -9.23 13.16
N PHE A 104 -0.04 -7.99 13.53
CA PHE A 104 1.06 -7.31 12.84
C PHE A 104 2.40 -8.03 12.96
N PRO A 105 2.80 -8.58 14.14
CA PRO A 105 4.00 -9.41 14.22
C PRO A 105 3.96 -10.64 13.30
N ASP A 106 2.79 -11.28 13.14
CA ASP A 106 2.63 -12.44 12.25
C ASP A 106 2.74 -12.02 10.78
N LEU A 107 2.20 -10.82 10.41
CA LEU A 107 2.39 -10.24 9.08
C LEU A 107 3.88 -10.02 8.77
N VAL A 108 4.61 -9.42 9.72
CA VAL A 108 6.05 -9.16 9.59
C VAL A 108 6.82 -10.48 9.45
N ALA A 109 6.52 -11.48 10.27
CA ALA A 109 7.16 -12.79 10.21
C ALA A 109 6.93 -13.49 8.86
N ALA A 110 5.69 -13.46 8.35
CA ALA A 110 5.35 -14.06 7.05
C ALA A 110 6.03 -13.36 5.86
N LEU A 111 6.41 -12.08 5.99
CA LEU A 111 7.17 -11.35 4.97
C LEU A 111 8.63 -11.83 4.83
N ALA A 112 9.12 -12.71 5.70
CA ALA A 112 10.41 -13.36 5.48
C ALA A 112 10.41 -14.17 4.16
N ASP A 113 9.26 -14.80 3.82
CA ASP A 113 9.13 -15.69 2.66
C ASP A 113 8.15 -15.17 1.59
N ALA A 114 7.48 -14.03 1.84
CA ALA A 114 6.51 -13.43 0.93
C ALA A 114 6.88 -11.99 0.57
N ASP A 115 6.38 -11.50 -0.55
CA ASP A 115 6.53 -10.12 -1.00
C ASP A 115 5.33 -9.26 -0.54
N MET A 116 4.16 -9.90 -0.38
CA MET A 116 2.92 -9.31 0.11
C MET A 116 2.16 -10.32 0.97
N VAL A 117 1.68 -9.89 2.12
CA VAL A 117 0.90 -10.68 3.08
C VAL A 117 -0.43 -9.97 3.38
N PRO A 118 -1.51 -10.25 2.63
CA PRO A 118 -2.83 -9.72 2.96
C PRO A 118 -3.44 -10.49 4.14
N GLY A 119 -4.16 -9.76 5.00
CA GLY A 119 -5.05 -10.39 5.97
C GLY A 119 -6.22 -11.09 5.27
N SER A 120 -6.73 -12.16 5.86
CA SER A 120 -7.92 -12.90 5.41
C SER A 120 -8.89 -13.10 6.58
N ARG A 121 -10.12 -12.65 6.42
CA ARG A 121 -11.21 -12.75 7.42
C ARG A 121 -12.08 -13.99 7.23
N VAL A 122 -11.77 -14.84 6.27
CA VAL A 122 -12.69 -15.86 5.74
C VAL A 122 -12.83 -17.10 6.65
N ASP A 123 -11.80 -17.44 7.42
CA ASP A 123 -11.79 -18.71 8.16
C ASP A 123 -12.39 -18.63 9.57
N GLU A 124 -12.70 -17.43 10.09
CA GLU A 124 -13.29 -17.27 11.43
C GLU A 124 -14.82 -17.32 11.48
N GLY A 125 -15.50 -17.54 10.35
CA GLY A 125 -16.96 -17.65 10.32
C GLY A 125 -17.72 -16.35 10.67
N HIS A 126 -17.01 -15.25 10.89
CA HIS A 126 -17.54 -14.01 11.47
C HIS A 126 -17.81 -12.89 10.46
N ILE A 127 -17.86 -13.15 9.16
CA ILE A 127 -18.47 -12.17 8.26
C ILE A 127 -20.01 -12.30 8.42
N GLN A 128 -20.50 -11.91 9.59
CA GLN A 128 -21.93 -11.69 9.80
C GLN A 128 -22.26 -10.29 9.28
N TYR A 129 -22.63 -10.21 8.03
CA TYR A 129 -23.28 -8.99 7.53
C TYR A 129 -24.66 -8.88 8.21
N GLU A 130 -24.96 -7.71 8.78
CA GLU A 130 -26.26 -7.40 9.42
C GLU A 130 -27.48 -7.63 8.51
N SER A 131 -27.28 -7.80 7.19
CA SER A 131 -28.37 -8.10 6.26
C SER A 131 -27.96 -9.11 5.18
N LYS A 132 -28.92 -10.00 4.81
CA LYS A 132 -28.77 -10.97 3.71
C LYS A 132 -28.42 -10.29 2.37
N VAL A 133 -28.90 -9.08 2.12
CA VAL A 133 -28.63 -8.30 0.91
C VAL A 133 -27.15 -7.88 0.85
N ARG A 134 -26.57 -7.39 1.97
CA ARG A 134 -25.15 -7.06 2.07
C ARG A 134 -24.28 -8.30 1.86
N THR A 135 -24.69 -9.45 2.39
CA THR A 135 -23.98 -10.74 2.20
C THR A 135 -23.93 -11.14 0.73
N ILE A 136 -25.05 -11.04 0.01
CA ILE A 136 -25.13 -11.42 -1.41
C ILE A 136 -24.32 -10.43 -2.28
N ALA A 137 -24.46 -9.14 -2.03
CA ALA A 137 -23.71 -8.11 -2.73
C ALA A 137 -22.20 -8.25 -2.51
N GLY A 138 -21.75 -8.52 -1.27
CA GLY A 138 -20.35 -8.76 -0.93
C GLY A 138 -19.79 -10.01 -1.61
N LYS A 139 -20.54 -11.12 -1.65
CA LYS A 139 -20.14 -12.36 -2.36
C LYS A 139 -20.06 -12.13 -3.87
N GLY A 140 -20.98 -11.37 -4.45
CA GLY A 140 -20.97 -10.98 -5.86
C GLY A 140 -19.75 -10.13 -6.21
N PHE A 141 -19.49 -9.10 -5.41
CA PHE A 141 -18.32 -8.24 -5.56
C PHE A 141 -17.00 -9.03 -5.41
N SER A 142 -16.86 -9.87 -4.40
CA SER A 142 -15.67 -10.71 -4.19
C SER A 142 -15.40 -11.65 -5.39
N ARG A 143 -16.46 -12.17 -6.04
CA ARG A 143 -16.31 -12.99 -7.25
C ARG A 143 -15.81 -12.16 -8.44
N LEU A 144 -16.34 -10.96 -8.62
CA LEU A 144 -15.88 -10.00 -9.64
C LEU A 144 -14.44 -9.56 -9.37
N ALA A 145 -14.13 -9.20 -8.14
CA ALA A 145 -12.79 -8.80 -7.74
C ALA A 145 -11.74 -9.88 -8.07
N ARG A 146 -12.03 -11.15 -7.77
CA ARG A 146 -11.17 -12.28 -8.16
C ARG A 146 -11.02 -12.43 -9.67
N HIS A 147 -12.13 -12.27 -10.40
CA HIS A 147 -12.09 -12.35 -11.88
C HIS A 147 -11.21 -11.26 -12.48
N TYR A 148 -11.30 -10.02 -11.96
CA TYR A 148 -10.52 -8.90 -12.48
C TYR A 148 -9.07 -8.91 -12.01
N SER A 149 -8.80 -9.30 -10.77
CA SER A 149 -7.43 -9.38 -10.24
C SER A 149 -6.65 -10.64 -10.66
N GLY A 150 -7.34 -11.68 -11.10
CA GLY A 150 -6.71 -12.97 -11.39
C GLY A 150 -6.20 -13.72 -10.15
N THR A 151 -6.52 -13.23 -8.94
CA THR A 151 -6.11 -13.85 -7.69
C THR A 151 -7.03 -15.02 -7.29
N THR A 152 -6.47 -15.99 -6.59
CA THR A 152 -7.23 -17.08 -5.95
C THR A 152 -7.69 -16.74 -4.53
N LEU A 153 -7.27 -15.60 -3.97
CA LEU A 153 -7.61 -15.19 -2.62
C LEU A 153 -9.11 -14.99 -2.45
N ARG A 154 -9.65 -15.49 -1.33
CA ARG A 154 -11.08 -15.36 -1.02
C ARG A 154 -11.42 -13.97 -0.50
N ASP A 155 -10.56 -13.37 0.33
CA ASP A 155 -10.70 -12.00 0.82
C ASP A 155 -9.80 -11.07 0.02
N THR A 156 -10.38 -10.27 -0.86
CA THR A 156 -9.67 -9.33 -1.73
C THR A 156 -9.62 -7.90 -1.19
N GLN A 157 -10.35 -7.62 -0.10
CA GLN A 157 -10.53 -6.27 0.42
C GLN A 157 -10.28 -6.17 1.94
N CYS A 158 -9.45 -7.03 2.51
CA CYS A 158 -9.02 -6.84 3.88
C CYS A 158 -8.23 -5.55 4.01
N GLY A 159 -8.59 -4.69 4.97
CA GLY A 159 -7.95 -3.38 5.20
C GLY A 159 -6.52 -3.47 5.73
N CYS A 160 -6.08 -4.66 6.16
CA CYS A 160 -4.73 -4.87 6.68
C CYS A 160 -3.89 -5.71 5.72
N LYS A 161 -2.74 -5.18 5.31
CA LYS A 161 -1.80 -5.85 4.40
C LYS A 161 -0.36 -5.50 4.75
N GLY A 162 0.48 -6.53 4.82
CA GLY A 162 1.92 -6.40 4.94
C GLY A 162 2.64 -6.50 3.59
N TYR A 163 3.77 -5.83 3.47
CA TYR A 163 4.60 -5.82 2.26
C TYR A 163 6.08 -5.73 2.59
N ARG A 164 6.94 -6.29 1.76
CA ARG A 164 8.34 -5.85 1.68
C ARG A 164 8.40 -4.48 1.02
N ARG A 165 9.31 -3.61 1.45
CA ARG A 165 9.38 -2.21 0.97
C ARG A 165 9.51 -2.08 -0.55
N GLY A 166 10.39 -2.86 -1.19
CA GLY A 166 10.55 -2.82 -2.64
C GLY A 166 9.26 -3.13 -3.40
N PRO A 167 8.63 -4.31 -3.19
CA PRO A 167 7.30 -4.63 -3.70
C PRO A 167 6.23 -3.59 -3.37
N ALA A 168 6.17 -3.08 -2.13
CA ALA A 168 5.22 -2.05 -1.73
C ALA A 168 5.33 -0.78 -2.58
N ARG A 169 6.55 -0.27 -2.74
CA ARG A 169 6.82 0.92 -3.56
C ARG A 169 6.52 0.67 -5.04
N MET A 170 6.85 -0.52 -5.56
CA MET A 170 6.51 -0.87 -6.94
C MET A 170 4.99 -0.85 -7.16
N LEU A 171 4.22 -1.46 -6.26
CA LEU A 171 2.76 -1.43 -6.32
C LEU A 171 2.22 0.01 -6.21
N ALA A 172 2.80 0.84 -5.34
CA ALA A 172 2.41 2.24 -5.19
C ALA A 172 2.72 3.07 -6.45
N LEU A 173 3.85 2.84 -7.11
CA LEU A 173 4.23 3.51 -8.37
C LEU A 173 3.31 3.14 -9.53
N LEU A 174 2.91 1.87 -9.62
CA LEU A 174 2.08 1.37 -10.71
C LEU A 174 0.60 1.66 -10.49
N GLY A 175 0.12 1.66 -9.25
CA GLY A 175 -1.28 1.82 -8.90
C GLY A 175 -1.89 3.14 -9.40
N MET A 176 -3.14 3.07 -9.85
CA MET A 176 -3.90 4.19 -10.43
C MET A 176 -5.25 4.41 -9.77
N VAL A 177 -5.80 3.37 -9.13
CA VAL A 177 -7.11 3.45 -8.50
C VAL A 177 -6.99 4.17 -7.17
N ASP A 178 -7.62 5.32 -7.05
CA ASP A 178 -7.58 6.17 -5.85
C ASP A 178 -8.61 5.73 -4.80
N GLY A 179 -9.73 5.14 -5.23
CA GLY A 179 -10.85 4.73 -4.38
C GLY A 179 -10.67 3.36 -3.70
N PHE A 180 -11.77 2.79 -3.23
CA PHE A 180 -11.78 1.51 -2.48
C PHE A 180 -11.44 0.27 -3.32
N ALA A 181 -11.55 0.32 -4.65
CA ALA A 181 -11.14 -0.78 -5.49
C ALA A 181 -9.61 -0.91 -5.64
N PHE A 182 -8.82 -0.01 -5.05
CA PHE A 182 -7.35 -0.09 -5.05
C PHE A 182 -6.82 -1.42 -4.50
N ASP A 183 -7.51 -2.02 -3.53
CA ASP A 183 -7.14 -3.33 -2.98
C ASP A 183 -7.15 -4.43 -4.04
N VAL A 184 -8.12 -4.36 -4.96
CA VAL A 184 -8.22 -5.31 -6.08
C VAL A 184 -7.15 -5.03 -7.11
N GLU A 185 -6.85 -3.75 -7.37
CA GLU A 185 -5.74 -3.35 -8.25
C GLU A 185 -4.40 -3.82 -7.71
N LEU A 186 -4.14 -3.68 -6.40
CA LEU A 186 -2.90 -4.17 -5.79
C LEU A 186 -2.72 -5.69 -6.00
N LEU A 187 -3.78 -6.47 -5.84
CA LEU A 187 -3.74 -7.92 -6.07
C LEU A 187 -3.55 -8.25 -7.56
N PHE A 188 -4.18 -7.49 -8.46
CA PHE A 188 -3.95 -7.62 -9.89
C PHE A 188 -2.48 -7.35 -10.23
N LEU A 189 -1.94 -6.22 -9.78
CA LEU A 189 -0.54 -5.85 -10.02
C LEU A 189 0.43 -6.87 -9.41
N ALA A 190 0.19 -7.32 -8.18
CA ALA A 190 0.99 -8.35 -7.53
C ALA A 190 1.02 -9.65 -8.35
N THR A 191 -0.14 -10.07 -8.89
CA THR A 191 -0.24 -11.25 -9.77
C THR A 191 0.53 -11.03 -11.08
N GLN A 192 0.38 -9.88 -11.72
CA GLN A 192 1.05 -9.57 -12.99
C GLN A 192 2.58 -9.47 -12.83
N LEU A 193 3.04 -8.94 -11.70
CA LEU A 193 4.47 -8.84 -11.38
C LEU A 193 5.08 -10.17 -10.93
N GLY A 194 4.26 -11.20 -10.64
CA GLY A 194 4.71 -12.49 -10.13
C GLY A 194 5.20 -12.42 -8.67
N LEU A 195 4.65 -11.50 -7.87
CA LEU A 195 4.97 -11.39 -6.46
C LEU A 195 4.45 -12.62 -5.68
N ARG A 196 5.21 -13.03 -4.67
CA ARG A 196 4.77 -14.08 -3.73
C ARG A 196 3.77 -13.49 -2.75
N VAL A 197 2.49 -13.86 -2.92
CA VAL A 197 1.38 -13.39 -2.08
C VAL A 197 0.92 -14.53 -1.18
N THR A 198 1.10 -14.38 0.14
CA THR A 198 0.73 -15.38 1.14
C THR A 198 -0.24 -14.76 2.15
N PRO A 199 -1.53 -15.13 2.18
CA PRO A 199 -2.47 -14.57 3.15
C PRO A 199 -2.26 -15.18 4.53
N ILE A 200 -2.57 -14.40 5.59
CA ILE A 200 -2.72 -14.91 6.95
C ILE A 200 -4.15 -14.66 7.47
N ASN A 201 -4.63 -15.56 8.33
CA ASN A 201 -5.93 -15.37 8.97
C ASN A 201 -5.86 -14.26 10.01
N VAL A 202 -6.84 -13.35 9.98
CA VAL A 202 -6.90 -12.21 10.89
C VAL A 202 -8.31 -12.09 11.50
N THR A 203 -8.36 -11.64 12.75
CA THR A 203 -9.63 -11.32 13.42
C THR A 203 -10.09 -9.91 13.04
N TRP A 204 -11.37 -9.79 12.76
CA TRP A 204 -12.02 -8.51 12.50
C TRP A 204 -12.99 -8.20 13.64
N ASP A 205 -12.82 -7.04 14.25
CA ASP A 205 -13.70 -6.53 15.30
C ASP A 205 -14.61 -5.45 14.69
N ASP A 206 -15.92 -5.56 14.91
CA ASP A 206 -16.85 -4.54 14.46
C ASP A 206 -16.65 -3.26 15.30
N VAL A 207 -16.25 -2.17 14.64
CA VAL A 207 -16.07 -0.86 15.25
C VAL A 207 -17.24 0.02 14.81
N PRO A 208 -18.12 0.45 15.74
CA PRO A 208 -19.25 1.32 15.40
C PRO A 208 -18.81 2.63 14.76
N GLY A 209 -19.65 3.18 13.87
CA GLY A 209 -19.41 4.51 13.30
C GLY A 209 -18.68 4.55 11.96
N SER A 210 -18.63 3.42 11.21
CA SER A 210 -18.07 3.42 9.84
C SER A 210 -18.75 4.46 8.97
N SER A 211 -17.98 5.43 8.45
CA SER A 211 -18.44 6.48 7.54
C SER A 211 -18.65 6.00 6.10
N VAL A 212 -18.34 4.74 5.81
CA VAL A 212 -18.38 4.18 4.45
C VAL A 212 -19.83 3.91 4.03
N ASN A 213 -20.37 4.80 3.21
CA ASN A 213 -21.68 4.60 2.58
C ASN A 213 -21.54 3.63 1.38
N LEU A 214 -21.76 2.33 1.65
CA LEU A 214 -21.55 1.25 0.68
C LEU A 214 -22.28 1.49 -0.65
N ASN A 215 -23.52 2.01 -0.60
CA ASN A 215 -24.34 2.19 -1.80
C ASN A 215 -23.78 3.24 -2.77
N ARG A 216 -23.09 4.26 -2.24
CA ARG A 216 -22.52 5.34 -3.05
C ARG A 216 -21.19 4.91 -3.70
N HIS A 217 -20.46 4.00 -3.05
CA HIS A 217 -19.14 3.56 -3.50
C HIS A 217 -19.19 2.34 -4.44
N VAL A 218 -20.21 1.48 -4.35
CA VAL A 218 -20.31 0.25 -5.16
C VAL A 218 -20.29 0.53 -6.66
N LEU A 219 -21.03 1.53 -7.14
CA LEU A 219 -21.05 1.85 -8.56
C LEU A 219 -19.69 2.37 -9.06
N GLY A 220 -19.02 3.22 -8.28
CA GLY A 220 -17.66 3.67 -8.56
C GLY A 220 -16.68 2.50 -8.59
N MET A 221 -16.74 1.62 -7.60
CA MET A 221 -15.89 0.43 -7.53
C MET A 221 -16.06 -0.52 -8.73
N LEU A 222 -17.28 -0.68 -9.26
CA LEU A 222 -17.51 -1.49 -10.48
C LEU A 222 -16.86 -0.85 -11.71
N GLY A 223 -16.90 0.48 -11.83
CA GLY A 223 -16.19 1.23 -12.85
C GLY A 223 -14.68 1.03 -12.75
N ASP A 224 -14.13 1.15 -11.53
CA ASP A 224 -12.72 0.94 -11.25
C ASP A 224 -12.28 -0.49 -11.59
N LEU A 225 -13.06 -1.52 -11.20
CA LEU A 225 -12.76 -2.92 -11.53
C LEU A 225 -12.61 -3.14 -13.03
N ARG A 226 -13.50 -2.53 -13.82
CA ARG A 226 -13.41 -2.63 -15.27
C ARG A 226 -12.17 -1.93 -15.81
N SER A 227 -11.80 -0.79 -15.24
CA SER A 227 -10.62 -0.03 -15.65
C SER A 227 -9.33 -0.80 -15.38
N ILE A 228 -9.20 -1.51 -14.25
CA ILE A 228 -8.01 -2.26 -13.86
C ILE A 228 -7.50 -3.16 -15.00
N LYS A 229 -8.39 -3.95 -15.61
CA LYS A 229 -8.01 -4.91 -16.66
C LYS A 229 -7.68 -4.26 -18.00
N HIS A 230 -8.22 -3.06 -18.27
CA HIS A 230 -8.05 -2.34 -19.52
C HIS A 230 -7.00 -1.23 -19.44
N THR A 231 -6.51 -0.93 -18.25
CA THR A 231 -5.48 0.09 -18.04
C THR A 231 -4.12 -0.41 -18.55
N ARG A 232 -3.44 0.44 -19.30
CA ARG A 232 -2.05 0.22 -19.67
C ARG A 232 -1.16 0.76 -18.55
N TYR A 233 -0.64 -0.16 -17.74
CA TYR A 233 0.32 0.16 -16.70
C TYR A 233 1.71 0.34 -17.34
N VAL A 234 2.05 1.57 -17.67
CA VAL A 234 3.35 1.95 -18.23
C VAL A 234 3.97 3.03 -17.37
N ASN A 235 5.23 2.88 -17.04
CA ASN A 235 5.98 3.86 -16.27
C ASN A 235 7.27 4.24 -17.01
N PRO A 236 7.75 5.49 -16.86
CA PRO A 236 9.10 5.83 -17.27
C PRO A 236 10.11 5.01 -16.50
N VAL A 237 11.11 4.48 -17.18
CA VAL A 237 12.22 3.75 -16.58
C VAL A 237 13.54 4.22 -17.15
N VAL A 238 14.59 4.17 -16.33
CA VAL A 238 15.96 4.29 -16.82
C VAL A 238 16.53 2.88 -16.83
N GLU A 239 16.93 2.43 -18.01
CA GLU A 239 17.60 1.15 -18.18
C GLU A 239 19.06 1.26 -17.78
N LEU A 240 19.54 0.39 -16.91
CA LEU A 240 20.85 0.42 -16.27
C LEU A 240 21.51 -0.95 -16.35
N ALA A 241 22.79 -1.01 -16.07
CA ALA A 241 23.52 -2.26 -15.89
C ALA A 241 22.90 -3.08 -14.74
N PRO A 242 22.95 -4.44 -14.80
CA PRO A 242 22.31 -5.30 -13.82
C PRO A 242 22.90 -5.17 -12.41
N ASP A 243 24.14 -4.77 -12.30
CA ASP A 243 24.93 -4.60 -11.06
C ASP A 243 24.94 -3.15 -10.55
N VAL A 244 24.06 -2.28 -11.04
CA VAL A 244 23.98 -0.88 -10.63
C VAL A 244 23.92 -0.72 -9.11
N ASP A 245 24.72 0.22 -8.58
CA ASP A 245 24.74 0.54 -7.16
C ASP A 245 23.51 1.38 -6.77
N VAL A 246 22.68 0.81 -5.90
CA VAL A 246 21.47 1.48 -5.37
C VAL A 246 21.83 2.72 -4.55
N THR A 247 23.00 2.75 -3.90
CA THR A 247 23.46 3.90 -3.10
C THR A 247 23.71 5.13 -3.98
N ALA A 248 24.29 4.90 -5.18
CA ALA A 248 24.49 5.97 -6.15
C ALA A 248 23.16 6.52 -6.64
N ILE A 249 22.17 5.66 -6.88
CA ILE A 249 20.81 6.06 -7.26
C ILE A 249 20.13 6.86 -6.15
N ASP A 250 20.22 6.41 -4.88
CA ASP A 250 19.64 7.13 -3.72
C ASP A 250 20.22 8.54 -3.61
N THR A 251 21.53 8.70 -3.80
CA THR A 251 22.20 10.00 -3.82
C THR A 251 21.62 10.91 -4.88
N LEU A 252 21.46 10.43 -6.11
CA LEU A 252 20.87 11.18 -7.23
C LEU A 252 19.38 11.47 -6.99
N ALA A 253 18.63 10.54 -6.44
CA ALA A 253 17.23 10.71 -6.09
C ALA A 253 17.05 11.86 -5.09
N ARG A 254 17.90 11.94 -4.06
CA ARG A 254 17.91 13.05 -3.09
C ARG A 254 18.24 14.38 -3.76
N GLN A 255 19.22 14.43 -4.64
CA GLN A 255 19.62 15.63 -5.37
C GLN A 255 18.51 16.14 -6.31
N THR A 256 17.81 15.22 -6.97
CA THR A 256 16.69 15.53 -7.88
C THR A 256 15.36 15.66 -7.16
N ARG A 257 15.32 15.49 -5.83
CA ARG A 257 14.12 15.47 -4.99
C ARG A 257 13.06 14.45 -5.41
N MET A 258 13.46 13.38 -6.10
CA MET A 258 12.58 12.26 -6.44
C MET A 258 12.44 11.33 -5.24
N ARG A 259 11.24 10.80 -5.04
CA ARG A 259 10.93 9.85 -3.96
C ARG A 259 10.22 8.62 -4.52
N GLY A 260 10.31 7.53 -3.78
CA GLY A 260 9.58 6.31 -4.10
C GLY A 260 10.10 5.60 -5.35
N LEU A 261 11.37 5.77 -5.70
CA LEU A 261 11.99 5.06 -6.82
C LEU A 261 12.17 3.57 -6.47
N VAL A 262 12.15 2.74 -7.50
CA VAL A 262 12.40 1.29 -7.38
C VAL A 262 13.35 0.84 -8.47
N VAL A 263 14.37 0.09 -8.08
CA VAL A 263 15.21 -0.65 -9.03
C VAL A 263 14.64 -2.05 -9.21
N ALA A 264 14.14 -2.34 -10.41
CA ALA A 264 13.64 -3.65 -10.79
C ALA A 264 14.77 -4.44 -11.47
N ARG A 265 15.42 -5.36 -10.74
CA ARG A 265 16.56 -6.13 -11.23
C ARG A 265 16.12 -7.36 -12.02
N GLY A 266 16.69 -7.52 -13.20
CA GLY A 266 16.61 -8.72 -14.03
C GLY A 266 17.98 -9.35 -14.23
N ALA A 267 18.05 -10.44 -14.98
CA ALA A 267 19.31 -11.13 -15.27
C ALA A 267 20.25 -10.33 -16.20
N GLU A 268 19.67 -9.61 -17.17
CA GLU A 268 20.44 -8.90 -18.20
C GLU A 268 20.57 -7.40 -17.93
N ASN A 269 19.61 -6.80 -17.24
CA ASN A 269 19.60 -5.36 -16.95
C ASN A 269 18.83 -5.06 -15.67
N ALA A 270 19.01 -3.84 -15.14
CA ALA A 270 18.18 -3.25 -14.12
C ALA A 270 17.32 -2.11 -14.73
N LEU A 271 16.09 -1.95 -14.25
CA LEU A 271 15.20 -0.87 -14.63
C LEU A 271 14.94 0.01 -13.40
N LEU A 272 15.40 1.24 -13.42
CA LEU A 272 14.99 2.23 -12.43
C LEU A 272 13.61 2.74 -12.81
N VAL A 273 12.61 2.34 -12.04
CA VAL A 273 11.20 2.72 -12.27
C VAL A 273 10.95 4.07 -11.62
N LEU A 274 10.43 5.00 -12.42
CA LEU A 274 10.15 6.36 -12.02
C LEU A 274 8.65 6.58 -11.82
N PRO A 275 8.23 7.55 -10.99
CA PRO A 275 6.86 8.06 -11.00
C PRO A 275 6.47 8.52 -12.41
N ARG A 276 5.19 8.49 -12.74
CA ARG A 276 4.68 8.83 -14.09
C ARG A 276 5.01 10.24 -14.54
N ASP A 277 5.07 11.19 -13.61
CA ASP A 277 5.49 12.58 -13.80
C ASP A 277 7.01 12.78 -13.73
N GLY A 278 7.74 11.71 -13.44
CA GLY A 278 9.20 11.75 -13.23
C GLY A 278 10.07 11.79 -14.48
N ALA A 279 9.49 11.85 -15.69
CA ALA A 279 10.25 11.75 -16.94
C ALA A 279 11.32 12.85 -17.09
N VAL A 280 11.05 14.07 -16.66
CA VAL A 280 12.02 15.21 -16.76
C VAL A 280 13.24 14.95 -15.86
N ALA A 281 13.02 14.60 -14.60
CA ALA A 281 14.12 14.25 -13.69
C ALA A 281 14.81 12.95 -14.11
N GLY A 282 14.08 12.04 -14.75
CA GLY A 282 14.60 10.81 -15.34
C GLY A 282 15.70 11.02 -16.38
N HIS A 283 15.63 12.08 -17.18
CA HIS A 283 16.71 12.43 -18.12
C HIS A 283 18.02 12.76 -17.39
N THR A 284 17.95 13.53 -16.31
CA THR A 284 19.14 13.86 -15.51
C THR A 284 19.75 12.62 -14.88
N ILE A 285 18.90 11.73 -14.34
CA ILE A 285 19.34 10.46 -13.75
C ILE A 285 19.94 9.56 -14.82
N ALA A 286 19.31 9.42 -15.99
CA ALA A 286 19.81 8.61 -17.08
C ALA A 286 21.20 9.08 -17.55
N GLN A 287 21.38 10.40 -17.71
CA GLN A 287 22.67 10.98 -18.07
C GLN A 287 23.75 10.68 -17.02
N SER A 288 23.40 10.83 -15.73
CA SER A 288 24.35 10.63 -14.62
C SER A 288 24.77 9.16 -14.44
N LEU A 289 23.88 8.22 -14.80
CA LEU A 289 24.11 6.79 -14.64
C LEU A 289 24.43 6.07 -15.96
N ALA A 290 24.69 6.81 -17.05
CA ALA A 290 24.88 6.27 -18.39
C ALA A 290 23.75 5.32 -18.84
N GLY A 291 22.53 5.58 -18.40
CA GLY A 291 21.36 4.78 -18.70
C GLY A 291 20.51 5.34 -19.83
N THR A 292 19.55 4.58 -20.30
CA THR A 292 18.59 4.97 -21.34
C THR A 292 17.20 5.16 -20.76
N LEU A 293 16.61 6.35 -20.92
CA LEU A 293 15.23 6.63 -20.51
C LEU A 293 14.25 6.10 -21.56
N ARG A 294 13.31 5.29 -21.13
CA ARG A 294 12.21 4.77 -21.95
C ARG A 294 10.97 4.48 -21.08
N THR A 295 9.95 3.88 -21.61
CA THR A 295 8.82 3.35 -20.86
C THR A 295 8.90 1.83 -20.75
N ALA A 296 8.44 1.26 -19.66
CA ALA A 296 8.31 -0.17 -19.47
C ALA A 296 6.86 -0.56 -19.18
N THR A 297 6.49 -1.75 -19.62
CA THR A 297 5.19 -2.39 -19.39
C THR A 297 5.24 -3.33 -18.19
N LEU A 298 4.07 -3.78 -17.71
CA LEU A 298 4.02 -4.78 -16.63
C LEU A 298 4.78 -6.06 -16.95
N SER A 299 4.73 -6.51 -18.22
CA SER A 299 5.42 -7.74 -18.63
C SER A 299 6.93 -7.63 -18.54
N GLU A 300 7.51 -6.45 -18.77
CA GLU A 300 8.94 -6.19 -18.63
C GLU A 300 9.36 -6.06 -17.17
N LEU A 301 8.46 -5.62 -16.30
CA LEU A 301 8.68 -5.51 -14.86
C LEU A 301 8.45 -6.84 -14.13
N ALA A 302 7.65 -7.75 -14.69
CA ALA A 302 7.32 -9.03 -14.07
C ALA A 302 8.56 -9.91 -13.77
N LYS A 303 8.48 -10.68 -12.68
CA LYS A 303 9.51 -11.64 -12.25
C LYS A 303 10.88 -11.01 -11.95
N ARG A 304 10.93 -9.73 -11.63
CA ARG A 304 12.13 -9.04 -11.17
C ARG A 304 12.16 -8.95 -9.65
N THR A 305 13.33 -8.73 -9.08
CA THR A 305 13.48 -8.33 -7.67
C THR A 305 13.41 -6.80 -7.58
N TYR A 306 12.85 -6.27 -6.50
CA TYR A 306 12.58 -4.85 -6.34
C TYR A 306 13.30 -4.29 -5.13
N ASP A 307 14.25 -3.39 -5.39
CA ASP A 307 14.99 -2.65 -4.38
C ASP A 307 14.40 -1.23 -4.29
N ALA A 308 13.95 -0.83 -3.09
CA ALA A 308 13.49 0.52 -2.85
C ALA A 308 14.67 1.48 -2.65
N VAL A 309 14.61 2.61 -3.32
CA VAL A 309 15.59 3.69 -3.27
C VAL A 309 15.08 4.86 -2.45
#